data_a04aeb379374f71270ceca9b904aaba8
#
_entry.id   a04aeb379374f71270ceca9b904aaba8
#
_cell.length_a   1.000
_cell.length_b   1.000
_cell.length_c   1.000
_cell.angle_alpha   90.00
_cell.angle_beta   90.00
_cell.angle_gamma   90.00
#
_symmetry.space_group_name_H-M   'P 1'
#
loop_
_entity.id
_entity.type
_entity.pdbx_description
1 polymer ?
#
loop_
_entity_poly.entity_id
_entity_poly.type
_entity_poly.pdbx_seq_one_letter_code
_entity_poly.pdbx_strand_id
1 'polypeptide(L)'
;MNKLIKKVLVGITAATMMFGSVCTAYAATDSATVAPAPEKQTNVKADNGAKVSTTANGTATVKALPKTTKKSVTVASKVVVDGVSYKVTVIGAKAFANATKATTVTLPASIKTIGAQAFTGAKSVKTIVIKSASVKVAK
;
A
#
# COMPACT_ATOMS: atom_id res chain seq x y z
N MET A 1 -10.63 4.17 -24.14
CA MET A 1 -11.31 5.00 -23.13
C MET A 1 -10.30 5.53 -22.16
N ASN A 2 -10.11 6.82 -22.19
CA ASN A 2 -9.02 7.52 -21.51
C ASN A 2 -9.29 7.58 -20.01
N LYS A 3 -8.50 6.85 -19.23
CA LYS A 3 -8.41 7.12 -17.80
C LYS A 3 -7.63 8.41 -17.63
N LEU A 4 -8.35 9.48 -17.31
CA LEU A 4 -7.80 10.72 -16.83
C LEU A 4 -6.93 10.43 -15.61
N ILE A 5 -5.63 10.48 -15.83
CA ILE A 5 -4.67 10.61 -14.75
C ILE A 5 -4.87 12.02 -14.20
N LYS A 6 -5.60 12.14 -13.11
CA LYS A 6 -5.59 13.38 -12.33
C LYS A 6 -4.19 13.49 -11.72
N LYS A 7 -3.30 14.13 -12.47
CA LYS A 7 -2.11 14.72 -11.88
C LYS A 7 -2.61 15.77 -10.90
N VAL A 8 -2.59 15.46 -9.63
CA VAL A 8 -2.68 16.49 -8.61
C VAL A 8 -1.39 17.27 -8.71
N LEU A 9 -1.44 18.37 -9.43
CA LEU A 9 -0.40 19.37 -9.41
C LEU A 9 -0.52 20.04 -8.04
N VAL A 10 0.28 19.59 -7.09
CA VAL A 10 0.47 20.33 -5.85
C VAL A 10 1.20 21.60 -6.25
N GLY A 11 0.45 22.70 -6.33
CA GLY A 11 1.01 23.99 -6.55
C GLY A 11 1.98 24.32 -5.43
N ILE A 12 3.25 24.32 -5.76
CA ILE A 12 4.26 24.95 -4.95
C ILE A 12 4.01 26.45 -5.09
N THR A 13 3.32 27.03 -4.13
CA THR A 13 3.34 28.48 -3.96
C THR A 13 4.74 28.84 -3.51
N ALA A 14 5.55 29.23 -4.47
CA ALA A 14 6.81 29.87 -4.20
C ALA A 14 6.53 31.16 -3.47
N ALA A 15 6.74 31.18 -2.16
CA ALA A 15 6.80 32.42 -1.42
C ALA A 15 8.06 33.15 -1.89
N THR A 16 7.87 34.18 -2.70
CA THR A 16 8.90 35.10 -3.11
C THR A 16 9.32 35.88 -1.88
N MET A 17 10.35 35.44 -1.19
CA MET A 17 11.08 36.30 -0.27
C MET A 17 12.25 36.92 -1.03
N MET A 18 12.08 38.17 -1.43
CA MET A 18 13.16 39.03 -1.82
C MET A 18 14.06 39.29 -0.61
N PHE A 19 15.23 38.72 -0.62
CA PHE A 19 16.39 39.33 -0.01
C PHE A 19 17.58 39.11 -0.93
N GLY A 20 18.17 40.25 -1.29
CA GLY A 20 19.27 40.34 -2.23
C GLY A 20 20.54 39.66 -1.74
N SER A 21 21.33 39.45 -2.72
CA SER A 21 22.77 39.28 -2.78
C SER A 21 23.36 37.90 -2.68
N VAL A 22 24.17 37.70 -3.73
CA VAL A 22 25.21 36.70 -3.95
C VAL A 22 24.69 35.36 -4.47
N CYS A 23 24.42 35.34 -5.78
CA CYS A 23 24.48 34.14 -6.57
C CYS A 23 25.91 33.59 -6.60
N THR A 24 26.19 32.63 -5.77
CA THR A 24 27.13 31.60 -6.17
C THR A 24 26.30 30.55 -6.87
N ALA A 25 26.45 30.44 -8.16
CA ALA A 25 25.82 29.42 -8.98
C ALA A 25 26.33 28.04 -8.55
N TYR A 26 25.61 27.41 -7.65
CA TYR A 26 25.64 25.96 -7.55
C TYR A 26 24.70 25.44 -8.61
N ALA A 27 25.25 25.03 -9.72
CA ALA A 27 24.57 24.13 -10.63
C ALA A 27 24.47 22.78 -9.93
N ALA A 28 23.54 22.66 -9.00
CA ALA A 28 23.06 21.39 -8.55
C ALA A 28 22.11 20.87 -9.62
N THR A 29 22.66 20.20 -10.62
CA THR A 29 21.92 19.22 -11.41
C THR A 29 21.71 18.00 -10.54
N ASP A 30 21.01 18.18 -9.43
CA ASP A 30 20.40 17.10 -8.73
C ASP A 30 18.90 17.24 -8.97
N SER A 31 18.46 16.59 -10.03
CA SER A 31 17.06 16.24 -10.20
C SER A 31 16.75 15.18 -9.15
N ALA A 32 16.82 15.56 -7.89
CA ALA A 32 16.22 14.79 -6.84
C ALA A 32 14.72 14.80 -7.11
N THR A 33 14.30 13.78 -7.83
CA THR A 33 12.90 13.38 -7.85
C THR A 33 12.58 13.05 -6.41
N VAL A 34 12.11 14.04 -5.68
CA VAL A 34 11.62 13.83 -4.31
C VAL A 34 10.52 12.79 -4.46
N ALA A 35 10.80 11.58 -4.02
CA ALA A 35 9.79 10.54 -3.98
C ALA A 35 8.58 11.10 -3.21
N PRO A 36 7.37 10.99 -3.75
CA PRO A 36 6.20 11.52 -3.07
C PRO A 36 6.13 10.96 -1.65
N ALA A 37 5.84 11.84 -0.69
CA ALA A 37 5.75 11.45 0.71
C ALA A 37 4.56 10.50 0.94
N PRO A 38 4.66 9.59 1.90
CA PRO A 38 3.55 8.72 2.24
C PRO A 38 2.34 9.54 2.70
N GLU A 39 1.17 9.25 2.14
CA GLU A 39 -0.08 9.92 2.48
C GLU A 39 -1.12 8.95 3.04
N LYS A 40 -2.04 9.49 3.83
CA LYS A 40 -3.20 8.74 4.29
C LYS A 40 -4.25 8.69 3.19
N GLN A 41 -4.47 7.52 2.64
CA GLN A 41 -5.50 7.28 1.63
C GLN A 41 -6.38 6.10 2.06
N THR A 42 -7.64 6.11 1.69
CA THR A 42 -8.59 5.05 2.04
C THR A 42 -9.15 4.39 0.79
N ASN A 43 -9.22 3.05 0.80
CA ASN A 43 -9.80 2.25 -0.28
C ASN A 43 -9.18 2.50 -1.67
N VAL A 44 -7.91 2.85 -1.72
CA VAL A 44 -7.18 3.02 -2.98
C VAL A 44 -6.74 1.68 -3.55
N LYS A 45 -6.63 1.63 -4.85
CA LYS A 45 -6.13 0.45 -5.56
C LYS A 45 -4.62 0.55 -5.68
N ALA A 46 -3.90 -0.40 -5.10
CA ALA A 46 -2.47 -0.54 -5.30
C ALA A 46 -2.17 -1.10 -6.70
N ASP A 47 -0.93 -0.95 -7.16
CA ASP A 47 -0.48 -1.41 -8.49
C ASP A 47 -0.70 -2.92 -8.69
N ASN A 48 -0.62 -3.70 -7.63
CA ASN A 48 -0.91 -5.14 -7.65
C ASN A 48 -2.42 -5.47 -7.68
N GLY A 49 -3.28 -4.47 -7.79
CA GLY A 49 -4.74 -4.62 -7.85
C GLY A 49 -5.44 -4.82 -6.51
N ALA A 50 -4.72 -4.89 -5.39
CA ALA A 50 -5.31 -4.95 -4.06
C ALA A 50 -5.92 -3.61 -3.67
N LYS A 51 -7.04 -3.63 -2.95
CA LYS A 51 -7.57 -2.43 -2.29
C LYS A 51 -6.90 -2.28 -0.94
N VAL A 52 -6.30 -1.12 -0.71
CA VAL A 52 -5.55 -0.81 0.50
C VAL A 52 -5.98 0.52 1.09
N SER A 53 -5.72 0.70 2.36
CA SER A 53 -5.73 2.02 3.01
C SER A 53 -4.31 2.29 3.50
N THR A 54 -3.79 3.46 3.18
CA THR A 54 -2.43 3.88 3.55
C THR A 54 -2.45 4.86 4.70
N THR A 55 -1.33 5.02 5.34
CA THR A 55 -1.13 5.98 6.42
C THR A 55 0.05 6.88 6.09
N ALA A 56 0.07 8.07 6.66
CA ALA A 56 1.20 9.00 6.54
C ALA A 56 2.53 8.43 7.08
N ASN A 57 2.48 7.36 7.87
CA ASN A 57 3.66 6.68 8.40
C ASN A 57 4.22 5.60 7.45
N GLY A 58 3.81 5.60 6.18
CA GLY A 58 4.30 4.65 5.19
C GLY A 58 3.84 3.20 5.41
N THR A 59 2.74 2.99 6.14
CA THR A 59 2.14 1.66 6.33
C THR A 59 0.83 1.51 5.57
N ALA A 60 0.48 0.29 5.24
CA ALA A 60 -0.75 -0.04 4.54
C ALA A 60 -1.54 -1.15 5.24
N THR A 61 -2.86 -1.00 5.17
CA THR A 61 -3.85 -2.02 5.52
C THR A 61 -4.46 -2.59 4.26
N VAL A 62 -4.36 -3.89 4.06
CA VAL A 62 -5.02 -4.57 2.93
C VAL A 62 -6.50 -4.72 3.26
N LYS A 63 -7.37 -4.09 2.49
CA LYS A 63 -8.83 -4.15 2.64
C LYS A 63 -9.46 -5.25 1.81
N ALA A 64 -8.95 -5.46 0.61
CA ALA A 64 -9.39 -6.55 -0.25
C ALA A 64 -8.28 -6.93 -1.23
N LEU A 65 -8.07 -8.22 -1.39
CA LEU A 65 -7.21 -8.73 -2.46
C LEU A 65 -7.97 -8.73 -3.80
N PRO A 66 -7.24 -8.64 -4.91
CA PRO A 66 -7.86 -8.81 -6.21
C PRO A 66 -8.44 -10.22 -6.34
N LYS A 67 -9.46 -10.35 -7.17
CA LYS A 67 -10.01 -11.67 -7.49
C LYS A 67 -8.90 -12.55 -8.09
N THR A 68 -8.64 -13.67 -7.46
CA THR A 68 -7.60 -14.60 -7.92
C THR A 68 -8.16 -16.00 -8.13
N THR A 69 -7.69 -16.63 -9.19
CA THR A 69 -7.95 -18.03 -9.50
C THR A 69 -6.81 -18.95 -9.06
N LYS A 70 -5.73 -18.36 -8.54
CA LYS A 70 -4.54 -19.11 -8.10
C LYS A 70 -4.83 -19.89 -6.83
N LYS A 71 -4.30 -21.12 -6.77
CA LYS A 71 -4.38 -21.99 -5.58
C LYS A 71 -3.54 -21.47 -4.42
N SER A 72 -2.44 -20.78 -4.70
CA SER A 72 -1.57 -20.18 -3.68
C SER A 72 -1.58 -18.65 -3.83
N VAL A 73 -1.82 -17.95 -2.73
CA VAL A 73 -1.84 -16.49 -2.66
C VAL A 73 -0.82 -16.03 -1.64
N THR A 74 0.15 -15.23 -2.09
CA THR A 74 1.11 -14.59 -1.20
C THR A 74 0.77 -13.10 -1.10
N VAL A 75 0.59 -12.62 0.11
CA VAL A 75 0.43 -11.19 0.36
C VAL A 75 1.79 -10.52 0.28
N ALA A 76 1.88 -9.46 -0.50
CA ALA A 76 3.11 -8.69 -0.60
C ALA A 76 3.44 -7.98 0.72
N SER A 77 4.71 -7.92 1.08
CA SER A 77 5.16 -7.17 2.27
C SER A 77 5.10 -5.66 2.09
N LYS A 78 5.10 -5.21 0.83
CA LYS A 78 4.98 -3.80 0.43
C LYS A 78 3.97 -3.69 -0.72
N VAL A 79 3.31 -2.57 -0.79
CA VAL A 79 2.43 -2.19 -1.91
C VAL A 79 2.80 -0.80 -2.38
N VAL A 80 2.67 -0.56 -3.67
CA VAL A 80 2.90 0.76 -4.27
C VAL A 80 1.55 1.37 -4.59
N VAL A 81 1.37 2.62 -4.19
CA VAL A 81 0.19 3.43 -4.46
C VAL A 81 0.69 4.80 -4.92
N ASP A 82 0.31 5.22 -6.10
CA ASP A 82 0.71 6.50 -6.70
C ASP A 82 2.24 6.73 -6.67
N GLY A 83 3.02 5.66 -6.91
CA GLY A 83 4.49 5.70 -6.90
C GLY A 83 5.13 5.62 -5.52
N VAL A 84 4.35 5.64 -4.44
CA VAL A 84 4.85 5.54 -3.06
C VAL A 84 4.76 4.10 -2.55
N SER A 85 5.84 3.62 -1.94
CA SER A 85 5.90 2.28 -1.37
C SER A 85 5.44 2.29 0.10
N TYR A 86 4.43 1.49 0.40
CA TYR A 86 3.89 1.32 1.75
C TYR A 86 4.13 -0.08 2.28
N LYS A 87 4.57 -0.20 3.52
CA LYS A 87 4.76 -1.49 4.19
C LYS A 87 3.40 -2.04 4.65
N VAL A 88 3.06 -3.24 4.22
CA VAL A 88 1.83 -3.90 4.64
C VAL A 88 2.00 -4.43 6.05
N THR A 89 1.22 -3.90 6.99
CA THR A 89 1.28 -4.27 8.41
C THR A 89 -0.04 -4.83 8.95
N VAL A 90 -1.14 -4.54 8.27
CA VAL A 90 -2.48 -4.95 8.71
C VAL A 90 -3.24 -5.62 7.57
N ILE A 91 -3.87 -6.73 7.88
CA ILE A 91 -4.89 -7.34 7.04
C ILE A 91 -6.25 -6.90 7.57
N GLY A 92 -7.02 -6.24 6.76
CA GLY A 92 -8.35 -5.76 7.12
C GLY A 92 -9.39 -6.89 7.17
N ALA A 93 -10.57 -6.55 7.67
CA ALA A 93 -11.71 -7.47 7.66
C ALA A 93 -12.09 -7.86 6.22
N LYS A 94 -12.44 -9.12 6.01
CA LYS A 94 -12.85 -9.68 4.70
C LYS A 94 -11.82 -9.51 3.58
N ALA A 95 -10.54 -9.28 3.91
CA ALA A 95 -9.49 -9.03 2.93
C ALA A 95 -9.33 -10.16 1.90
N PHE A 96 -9.61 -11.39 2.28
CA PHE A 96 -9.53 -12.58 1.42
C PHE A 96 -10.87 -13.02 0.83
N ALA A 97 -11.92 -12.22 0.93
CA ALA A 97 -13.26 -12.58 0.41
C ALA A 97 -13.25 -12.94 -1.08
N ASN A 98 -12.36 -12.32 -1.85
CA ASN A 98 -12.22 -12.57 -3.29
C ASN A 98 -11.28 -13.74 -3.63
N ALA A 99 -10.61 -14.32 -2.63
CA ALA A 99 -9.68 -15.44 -2.82
C ALA A 99 -10.37 -16.80 -2.75
N THR A 100 -11.46 -16.95 -3.51
CA THR A 100 -12.36 -18.11 -3.42
C THR A 100 -11.75 -19.44 -3.85
N LYS A 101 -10.68 -19.41 -4.65
CA LYS A 101 -9.98 -20.62 -5.13
C LYS A 101 -8.62 -20.83 -4.47
N ALA A 102 -8.21 -19.93 -3.60
CA ALA A 102 -6.95 -20.07 -2.87
C ALA A 102 -7.05 -21.19 -1.84
N THR A 103 -6.12 -22.13 -1.87
CA THR A 103 -5.99 -23.21 -0.88
C THR A 103 -4.93 -22.89 0.13
N THR A 104 -3.91 -22.12 -0.26
CA THR A 104 -2.81 -21.71 0.60
C THR A 104 -2.67 -20.20 0.57
N VAL A 105 -2.57 -19.60 1.74
CA VAL A 105 -2.33 -18.16 1.91
C VAL A 105 -1.03 -17.97 2.69
N THR A 106 -0.10 -17.21 2.12
CA THR A 106 1.16 -16.86 2.80
C THR A 106 1.14 -15.39 3.19
N LEU A 107 1.32 -15.13 4.47
CA LEU A 107 1.42 -13.78 5.04
C LEU A 107 2.90 -13.44 5.32
N PRO A 108 3.38 -12.25 4.91
CA PRO A 108 4.76 -11.86 5.14
C PRO A 108 5.04 -11.54 6.61
N ALA A 109 6.32 -11.50 6.97
CA ALA A 109 6.77 -11.17 8.32
C ALA A 109 6.40 -9.73 8.77
N SER A 110 6.02 -8.86 7.84
CA SER A 110 5.64 -7.48 8.14
C SER A 110 4.27 -7.34 8.80
N ILE A 111 3.42 -8.38 8.75
CA ILE A 111 2.07 -8.34 9.29
C ILE A 111 2.11 -8.32 10.82
N LYS A 112 1.45 -7.35 11.40
CA LYS A 112 1.29 -7.19 12.85
C LYS A 112 -0.13 -7.52 13.32
N THR A 113 -1.12 -7.27 12.48
CA THR A 113 -2.54 -7.47 12.85
C THR A 113 -3.33 -8.09 11.71
N ILE A 114 -4.17 -9.03 12.05
CA ILE A 114 -5.17 -9.63 11.15
C ILE A 114 -6.54 -9.21 11.69
N GLY A 115 -7.33 -8.53 10.88
CA GLY A 115 -8.67 -8.07 11.24
C GLY A 115 -9.66 -9.21 11.41
N ALA A 116 -10.72 -8.93 12.16
CA ALA A 116 -11.81 -9.86 12.33
C ALA A 116 -12.39 -10.31 10.99
N GLN A 117 -12.70 -11.58 10.86
CA GLN A 117 -13.29 -12.14 9.64
C GLN A 117 -12.42 -11.93 8.36
N ALA A 118 -11.10 -11.72 8.48
CA ALA A 118 -10.22 -11.45 7.34
C ALA A 118 -10.35 -12.51 6.23
N PHE A 119 -10.58 -13.77 6.59
CA PHE A 119 -10.73 -14.90 5.70
C PHE A 119 -12.19 -15.26 5.37
N THR A 120 -13.16 -14.48 5.80
CA THR A 120 -14.57 -14.71 5.48
C THR A 120 -14.77 -14.62 3.95
N GLY A 121 -15.33 -15.66 3.37
CA GLY A 121 -15.49 -15.79 1.92
C GLY A 121 -14.37 -16.56 1.22
N ALA A 122 -13.26 -16.79 1.87
CA ALA A 122 -12.15 -17.63 1.37
C ALA A 122 -12.44 -19.13 1.62
N LYS A 123 -13.49 -19.65 1.00
CA LYS A 123 -14.03 -21.01 1.28
C LYS A 123 -13.07 -22.16 1.01
N SER A 124 -12.08 -21.95 0.15
CA SER A 124 -11.14 -22.98 -0.28
C SER A 124 -9.84 -23.00 0.54
N VAL A 125 -9.61 -22.02 1.42
CA VAL A 125 -8.36 -21.92 2.17
C VAL A 125 -8.28 -23.05 3.19
N LYS A 126 -7.24 -23.86 3.03
CA LYS A 126 -6.91 -24.98 3.91
C LYS A 126 -5.67 -24.68 4.78
N THR A 127 -4.74 -23.90 4.24
CA THR A 127 -3.46 -23.64 4.89
C THR A 127 -3.17 -22.15 4.91
N ILE A 128 -2.81 -21.63 6.07
CA ILE A 128 -2.34 -20.25 6.23
C ILE A 128 -0.92 -20.32 6.79
N VAL A 129 0.04 -19.79 6.03
CA VAL A 129 1.45 -19.68 6.44
C VAL A 129 1.69 -18.27 6.91
N ILE A 130 2.01 -18.08 8.17
CA ILE A 130 2.32 -16.78 8.77
C ILE A 130 3.82 -16.73 9.03
N LYS A 131 4.54 -15.85 8.34
CA LYS A 131 5.98 -15.66 8.52
C LYS A 131 6.32 -14.66 9.64
N SER A 132 5.33 -13.99 10.20
CA SER A 132 5.52 -13.05 11.31
C SER A 132 5.60 -13.77 12.64
N ALA A 133 6.56 -13.36 13.49
CA ALA A 133 6.74 -13.91 14.83
C ALA A 133 5.66 -13.43 15.83
N SER A 134 5.03 -12.29 15.58
CA SER A 134 4.03 -11.70 16.47
C SER A 134 2.89 -11.13 15.66
N VAL A 135 1.76 -11.84 15.67
CA VAL A 135 0.53 -11.40 14.98
C VAL A 135 -0.61 -11.35 15.99
N LYS A 136 -1.27 -10.20 16.04
CA LYS A 136 -2.54 -10.05 16.79
C LYS A 136 -3.70 -10.35 15.83
N VAL A 137 -4.59 -11.23 16.26
CA VAL A 137 -5.83 -11.52 15.53
C VAL A 137 -6.96 -10.79 16.24
N ALA A 138 -7.66 -9.91 15.53
CA ALA A 138 -8.86 -9.26 16.07
C ALA A 138 -10.02 -10.27 16.10
N LYS A 139 -10.74 -10.26 17.18
CA LYS A 139 -11.98 -11.05 17.35
C LYS A 139 -13.17 -10.37 16.71
#